data_61d925e009f6a852c6721104089d1f14
#
_entry.id   61d925e009f6a852c6721104089d1f14
#
_cell.length_a   1.000
_cell.length_b   1.000
_cell.length_c   1.000
_cell.angle_alpha   90.00
_cell.angle_beta   90.00
_cell.angle_gamma   90.00
#
_symmetry.space_group_name_H-M   'P 1'
#
loop_
_entity.id
_entity.type
_entity.pdbx_description
1 polymer ?
#
loop_
_entity_poly.entity_id
_entity_poly.type
_entity_poly.pdbx_seq_one_letter_code
_entity_poly.pdbx_strand_id
1 'polypeptide(L)'
;GENKVKALNIYGTQIGAKGHYLDLVLKYSQLDNDFKVFDTSGNKITGDYDQNGLSISAEYGRKNNLKNNWYIEPQAQLTFGRLRGTDYTTSNGIRVDQDGIDSFVGRIGFNIGKDINEKTNIYLKANLMHEFGGGYNASMVDASGTKARLDRNFDDTWFEYGLGAAVQTGKNNYFYVDVERSAGSDYKKDWQWNVGARWSF
;
A
#
# COMPACT_ATOMS: atom_id res chain seq x y z
N GLY A 1 8.69 -7.69 17.41
CA GLY A 1 7.67 -8.52 16.77
C GLY A 1 8.07 -8.87 15.35
N GLU A 2 7.41 -9.84 14.79
CA GLU A 2 7.54 -10.26 13.41
C GLU A 2 6.16 -10.22 12.75
N ASN A 3 6.10 -9.78 11.50
CA ASN A 3 4.89 -9.81 10.70
C ASN A 3 5.22 -10.52 9.39
N LYS A 4 4.52 -11.62 9.10
CA LYS A 4 4.63 -12.38 7.85
C LYS A 4 3.38 -12.15 7.03
N VAL A 5 3.56 -11.67 5.81
CA VAL A 5 2.45 -11.40 4.89
C VAL A 5 2.55 -12.32 3.69
N LYS A 6 1.47 -13.03 3.39
CA LYS A 6 1.25 -13.77 2.14
C LYS A 6 0.14 -13.07 1.40
N ALA A 7 0.33 -12.74 0.12
CA ALA A 7 -0.68 -12.06 -0.66
C ALA A 7 -0.82 -12.66 -2.06
N LEU A 8 -2.07 -12.72 -2.53
CA LEU A 8 -2.44 -13.00 -3.91
C LEU A 8 -3.00 -11.72 -4.53
N ASN A 9 -2.47 -11.35 -5.69
CA ASN A 9 -2.95 -10.20 -6.45
C ASN A 9 -3.47 -10.66 -7.80
N ILE A 10 -4.64 -10.18 -8.18
CA ILE A 10 -5.21 -10.32 -9.53
C ILE A 10 -5.33 -8.90 -10.08
N TYR A 11 -4.81 -8.68 -11.26
CA TYR A 11 -4.88 -7.37 -11.91
C TYR A 11 -5.36 -7.51 -13.35
N GLY A 12 -6.01 -6.48 -13.85
CA GLY A 12 -6.44 -6.35 -15.23
C GLY A 12 -6.27 -4.92 -15.70
N THR A 13 -5.68 -4.76 -16.89
CA THR A 13 -5.48 -3.48 -17.55
C THR A 13 -6.29 -3.42 -18.82
N GLN A 14 -7.14 -2.40 -18.95
CA GLN A 14 -7.80 -2.06 -20.20
C GLN A 14 -7.14 -0.82 -20.80
N ILE A 15 -6.57 -0.98 -21.99
CA ILE A 15 -5.97 0.13 -22.75
C ILE A 15 -6.98 0.64 -23.77
N GLY A 16 -7.31 1.91 -23.66
CA GLY A 16 -8.19 2.61 -24.58
C GLY A 16 -7.44 3.36 -25.67
N ALA A 17 -8.20 3.96 -26.59
CA ALA A 17 -7.64 4.84 -27.61
C ALA A 17 -7.00 6.10 -26.99
N LYS A 18 -6.04 6.70 -27.69
CA LYS A 18 -5.42 7.99 -27.32
C LYS A 18 -4.70 7.97 -25.95
N GLY A 19 -4.14 6.81 -25.54
CA GLY A 19 -3.33 6.69 -24.34
C GLY A 19 -4.09 6.58 -23.01
N HIS A 20 -5.41 6.42 -23.03
CA HIS A 20 -6.20 6.14 -21.84
C HIS A 20 -5.98 4.71 -21.35
N TYR A 21 -6.02 4.50 -20.05
CA TYR A 21 -6.05 3.17 -19.47
C TYR A 21 -6.91 3.13 -18.20
N LEU A 22 -7.36 1.93 -17.88
CA LEU A 22 -8.02 1.60 -16.62
C LEU A 22 -7.36 0.35 -16.07
N ASP A 23 -6.82 0.47 -14.86
CA ASP A 23 -6.24 -0.64 -14.12
C ASP A 23 -7.15 -1.02 -12.95
N LEU A 24 -7.42 -2.31 -12.82
CA LEU A 24 -8.16 -2.88 -11.71
C LEU A 24 -7.27 -3.89 -10.99
N VAL A 25 -7.22 -3.80 -9.68
CA VAL A 25 -6.45 -4.73 -8.83
C VAL A 25 -7.34 -5.25 -7.72
N LEU A 26 -7.34 -6.57 -7.56
CA LEU A 26 -7.92 -7.26 -6.41
C LEU A 26 -6.77 -7.93 -5.66
N LYS A 27 -6.69 -7.69 -4.35
CA LYS A 27 -5.66 -8.25 -3.49
C LYS A 27 -6.29 -8.94 -2.29
N TYR A 28 -5.90 -10.18 -2.04
CA TYR A 28 -6.16 -10.89 -0.81
C TYR A 28 -4.85 -11.09 -0.05
N SER A 29 -4.85 -10.83 1.25
CA SER A 29 -3.67 -10.95 2.11
C SER A 29 -4.00 -11.77 3.36
N GLN A 30 -3.03 -12.58 3.77
CA GLN A 30 -3.01 -13.24 5.07
C GLN A 30 -1.80 -12.71 5.83
N LEU A 31 -2.03 -12.27 7.06
CA LEU A 31 -1.04 -11.67 7.94
C LEU A 31 -0.91 -12.53 9.18
N ASP A 32 0.27 -13.07 9.41
CA ASP A 32 0.63 -13.81 10.62
C ASP A 32 1.48 -12.84 11.47
N ASN A 33 0.99 -12.46 12.64
CA ASN A 33 1.61 -11.47 13.51
C ASN A 33 2.05 -12.13 14.80
N ASP A 34 3.30 -11.94 15.20
CA ASP A 34 3.77 -12.26 16.52
C ASP A 34 4.52 -11.08 17.16
N PHE A 35 4.35 -10.90 18.44
CA PHE A 35 5.00 -9.84 19.17
C PHE A 35 5.55 -10.28 20.53
N LYS A 36 6.50 -9.50 20.98
CA LYS A 36 7.17 -9.66 22.25
C LYS A 36 7.43 -8.29 22.86
N VAL A 37 6.89 -8.08 24.03
CA VAL A 37 7.07 -6.85 24.81
C VAL A 37 7.49 -7.20 26.23
N PHE A 38 7.93 -6.23 27.00
CA PHE A 38 8.22 -6.36 28.41
C PHE A 38 7.33 -5.43 29.20
N ASP A 39 6.78 -5.92 30.31
CA ASP A 39 6.05 -5.07 31.25
C ASP A 39 6.99 -4.16 32.07
N THR A 40 6.43 -3.31 32.90
CA THR A 40 7.18 -2.39 33.76
C THR A 40 8.05 -3.11 34.82
N SER A 41 7.76 -4.36 35.10
CA SER A 41 8.53 -5.23 36.00
C SER A 41 9.59 -6.06 35.28
N GLY A 42 9.71 -5.91 33.95
CA GLY A 42 10.68 -6.64 33.12
C GLY A 42 10.23 -8.05 32.72
N ASN A 43 8.97 -8.45 32.98
CA ASN A 43 8.47 -9.76 32.54
C ASN A 43 8.17 -9.73 31.06
N LYS A 44 8.54 -10.80 30.37
CA LYS A 44 8.29 -10.98 28.94
C LYS A 44 6.83 -11.35 28.71
N ILE A 45 6.15 -10.59 27.85
CA ILE A 45 4.80 -10.85 27.36
C ILE A 45 4.87 -11.13 25.87
N THR A 46 4.21 -12.18 25.40
CA THR A 46 4.09 -12.55 23.99
C THR A 46 2.63 -12.68 23.60
N GLY A 47 2.38 -12.50 22.32
CA GLY A 47 1.10 -12.79 21.70
C GLY A 47 1.30 -13.04 20.20
N ASP A 48 0.44 -13.86 19.65
CA ASP A 48 0.37 -14.20 18.24
C ASP A 48 -1.08 -14.13 17.77
N TYR A 49 -1.30 -13.68 16.53
CA TYR A 49 -2.62 -13.61 15.93
C TYR A 49 -2.55 -13.51 14.41
N ASP A 50 -3.59 -13.98 13.77
CA ASP A 50 -3.74 -13.97 12.33
C ASP A 50 -4.83 -12.99 11.90
N GLN A 51 -4.64 -12.35 10.76
CA GLN A 51 -5.62 -11.48 10.15
C GLN A 51 -5.70 -11.73 8.63
N ASN A 52 -6.86 -11.45 8.06
CA ASN A 52 -7.07 -11.51 6.62
C ASN A 52 -7.49 -10.15 6.11
N GLY A 53 -6.91 -9.74 5.00
CA GLY A 53 -7.21 -8.49 4.33
C GLY A 53 -7.69 -8.73 2.89
N LEU A 54 -8.64 -7.90 2.48
CA LEU A 54 -9.09 -7.82 1.10
C LEU A 54 -9.01 -6.37 0.65
N SER A 55 -8.47 -6.10 -0.53
CA SER A 55 -8.54 -4.78 -1.13
C SER A 55 -8.84 -4.83 -2.61
N ILE A 56 -9.53 -3.79 -3.08
CA ILE A 56 -9.80 -3.54 -4.49
C ILE A 56 -9.38 -2.11 -4.82
N SER A 57 -8.72 -1.94 -5.96
CA SER A 57 -8.40 -0.61 -6.46
C SER A 57 -8.76 -0.46 -7.93
N ALA A 58 -9.11 0.75 -8.31
CA ALA A 58 -9.32 1.17 -9.68
C ALA A 58 -8.51 2.44 -9.93
N GLU A 59 -7.66 2.39 -10.94
CA GLU A 59 -6.87 3.52 -11.41
C GLU A 59 -7.23 3.85 -12.84
N TYR A 60 -7.44 5.13 -13.11
CA TYR A 60 -7.59 5.65 -14.45
C TYR A 60 -6.49 6.65 -14.74
N GLY A 61 -5.89 6.53 -15.91
CA GLY A 61 -4.87 7.46 -16.36
C GLY A 61 -4.90 7.69 -17.86
N ARG A 62 -4.13 8.68 -18.29
CA ARG A 62 -3.96 9.00 -19.70
C ARG A 62 -2.56 9.49 -19.98
N LYS A 63 -1.81 8.73 -20.81
CA LYS A 63 -0.51 9.18 -21.31
C LYS A 63 -0.72 10.18 -22.47
N ASN A 64 -0.24 11.42 -22.28
CA ASN A 64 -0.26 12.47 -23.27
C ASN A 64 1.17 12.74 -23.74
N ASN A 65 1.46 12.41 -24.99
CA ASN A 65 2.75 12.67 -25.59
C ASN A 65 2.91 14.16 -25.90
N LEU A 66 4.06 14.70 -25.54
CA LEU A 66 4.48 16.08 -25.75
C LEU A 66 5.58 16.14 -26.82
N LYS A 67 6.07 17.37 -27.14
CA LYS A 67 7.22 17.54 -28.03
C LYS A 67 8.51 16.99 -27.41
N ASN A 68 9.47 16.65 -28.28
CA ASN A 68 10.82 16.20 -27.91
C ASN A 68 10.83 14.94 -27.02
N ASN A 69 9.91 14.00 -27.29
CA ASN A 69 9.79 12.73 -26.57
C ASN A 69 9.44 12.85 -25.09
N TRP A 70 8.93 13.99 -24.67
CA TRP A 70 8.34 14.13 -23.34
C TRP A 70 6.90 13.63 -23.32
N TYR A 71 6.44 13.21 -22.14
CA TYR A 71 5.04 12.91 -21.90
C TYR A 71 4.61 13.37 -20.50
N ILE A 72 3.33 13.56 -20.34
CA ILE A 72 2.68 13.72 -19.04
C ILE A 72 1.52 12.74 -18.93
N GLU A 73 1.40 12.10 -17.77
CA GLU A 73 0.40 11.07 -17.52
C GLU A 73 -0.33 11.39 -16.20
N PRO A 74 -1.41 12.19 -16.23
CA PRO A 74 -2.28 12.37 -15.09
C PRO A 74 -2.99 11.07 -14.74
N GLN A 75 -3.18 10.84 -13.45
CA GLN A 75 -3.74 9.62 -12.88
C GLN A 75 -4.68 9.95 -11.72
N ALA A 76 -5.72 9.14 -11.57
CA ALA A 76 -6.59 9.13 -10.40
C ALA A 76 -6.87 7.67 -10.00
N GLN A 77 -6.85 7.38 -8.71
CA GLN A 77 -7.06 6.04 -8.17
C GLN A 77 -7.94 6.10 -6.94
N LEU A 78 -8.78 5.10 -6.79
CA LEU A 78 -9.50 4.81 -5.56
C LEU A 78 -9.15 3.39 -5.11
N THR A 79 -8.89 3.23 -3.83
CA THR A 79 -8.59 1.94 -3.21
C THR A 79 -9.47 1.76 -2.00
N PHE A 80 -10.23 0.68 -1.99
CA PHE A 80 -10.94 0.22 -0.80
C PHE A 80 -10.24 -1.00 -0.24
N GLY A 81 -9.99 -1.02 1.06
CA GLY A 81 -9.38 -2.13 1.78
C GLY A 81 -10.14 -2.45 3.06
N ARG A 82 -10.21 -3.73 3.38
CA ARG A 82 -10.75 -4.21 4.65
C ARG A 82 -9.81 -5.25 5.26
N LEU A 83 -9.36 -4.97 6.48
CA LEU A 83 -8.67 -5.93 7.34
C LEU A 83 -9.68 -6.46 8.36
N ARG A 84 -9.82 -7.77 8.47
CA ARG A 84 -10.73 -8.36 9.45
C ARG A 84 -10.20 -8.19 10.86
N GLY A 85 -11.13 -7.99 11.81
CA GLY A 85 -10.82 -8.01 13.23
C GLY A 85 -10.34 -9.39 13.68
N THR A 86 -9.71 -9.43 14.82
CA THR A 86 -9.20 -10.65 15.44
C THR A 86 -9.24 -10.53 16.97
N ASP A 87 -9.35 -11.66 17.63
CA ASP A 87 -9.23 -11.76 19.08
C ASP A 87 -8.12 -12.75 19.45
N TYR A 88 -7.39 -12.43 20.49
CA TYR A 88 -6.31 -13.28 21.00
C TYR A 88 -6.08 -13.04 22.49
N THR A 89 -5.29 -13.94 23.11
CA THR A 89 -4.91 -13.81 24.51
C THR A 89 -3.40 -13.82 24.64
N THR A 90 -2.85 -12.80 25.28
CA THR A 90 -1.42 -12.68 25.53
C THR A 90 -0.94 -13.71 26.56
N SER A 91 0.37 -13.97 26.62
CA SER A 91 0.98 -14.94 27.55
C SER A 91 0.76 -14.63 29.03
N ASN A 92 0.42 -13.39 29.39
CA ASN A 92 0.07 -12.96 30.74
C ASN A 92 -1.46 -12.90 31.01
N GLY A 93 -2.27 -13.48 30.09
CA GLY A 93 -3.71 -13.62 30.28
C GLY A 93 -4.57 -12.40 29.91
N ILE A 94 -4.01 -11.38 29.27
CA ILE A 94 -4.80 -10.27 28.75
C ILE A 94 -5.51 -10.73 27.47
N ARG A 95 -6.84 -10.64 27.46
CA ARG A 95 -7.64 -10.85 26.25
C ARG A 95 -7.69 -9.54 25.47
N VAL A 96 -7.38 -9.61 24.21
CA VAL A 96 -7.41 -8.48 23.26
C VAL A 96 -8.44 -8.80 22.18
N ASP A 97 -9.34 -7.86 21.95
CA ASP A 97 -10.33 -7.89 20.89
C ASP A 97 -10.07 -6.67 19.99
N GLN A 98 -9.72 -6.92 18.75
CA GLN A 98 -9.40 -5.89 17.74
C GLN A 98 -10.51 -5.86 16.69
N ASP A 99 -11.13 -4.70 16.52
CA ASP A 99 -12.08 -4.46 15.46
C ASP A 99 -11.38 -4.55 14.07
N GLY A 100 -12.18 -4.81 13.03
CA GLY A 100 -11.69 -4.70 11.66
C GLY A 100 -11.41 -3.26 11.27
N ILE A 101 -10.53 -3.08 10.29
CA ILE A 101 -10.18 -1.77 9.75
C ILE A 101 -10.72 -1.68 8.32
N ASP A 102 -11.54 -0.67 8.05
CA ASP A 102 -11.94 -0.30 6.71
C ASP A 102 -11.13 0.94 6.28
N SER A 103 -10.47 0.86 5.15
CA SER A 103 -9.64 1.91 4.55
C SER A 103 -10.20 2.31 3.20
N PHE A 104 -10.27 3.59 2.93
CA PHE A 104 -10.67 4.14 1.65
C PHE A 104 -9.72 5.24 1.23
N VAL A 105 -8.77 4.92 0.36
CA VAL A 105 -7.72 5.83 -0.10
C VAL A 105 -8.05 6.36 -1.48
N GLY A 106 -8.05 7.69 -1.61
CA GLY A 106 -8.02 8.39 -2.89
C GLY A 106 -6.62 8.85 -3.24
N ARG A 107 -6.26 8.73 -4.51
CA ARG A 107 -4.99 9.24 -5.06
C ARG A 107 -5.26 10.03 -6.31
N ILE A 108 -4.68 11.21 -6.40
CA ILE A 108 -4.54 11.97 -7.64
C ILE A 108 -3.07 12.29 -7.85
N GLY A 109 -2.61 12.22 -9.08
CA GLY A 109 -1.21 12.47 -9.34
C GLY A 109 -0.88 12.51 -10.83
N PHE A 110 0.40 12.55 -11.11
CA PHE A 110 0.90 12.50 -12.47
C PHE A 110 2.31 11.91 -12.53
N ASN A 111 2.61 11.32 -13.68
CA ASN A 111 3.97 11.04 -14.10
C ASN A 111 4.35 12.07 -15.19
N ILE A 112 5.55 12.62 -15.11
CA ILE A 112 6.18 13.35 -16.20
C ILE A 112 7.45 12.62 -16.59
N GLY A 113 7.59 12.27 -17.86
CA GLY A 113 8.70 11.46 -18.30
C GLY A 113 9.20 11.83 -19.67
N LYS A 114 10.32 11.21 -20.02
CA LYS A 114 10.96 11.37 -21.31
C LYS A 114 11.38 10.02 -21.85
N ASP A 115 11.00 9.73 -23.08
CA ASP A 115 11.52 8.61 -23.84
C ASP A 115 12.92 8.99 -24.35
N ILE A 116 13.98 8.46 -23.71
CA ILE A 116 15.38 8.72 -24.06
C ILE A 116 15.70 8.12 -25.42
N ASN A 117 15.13 6.95 -25.70
CA ASN A 117 15.15 6.26 -26.99
C ASN A 117 13.91 5.35 -27.06
N GLU A 118 13.79 4.58 -28.15
CA GLU A 118 12.66 3.66 -28.38
C GLU A 118 12.48 2.58 -27.28
N LYS A 119 13.50 2.35 -26.47
CA LYS A 119 13.53 1.28 -25.46
C LYS A 119 13.64 1.76 -24.03
N THR A 120 13.97 3.03 -23.81
CA THR A 120 14.30 3.53 -22.47
C THR A 120 13.50 4.79 -22.17
N ASN A 121 12.77 4.78 -21.08
CA ASN A 121 12.17 5.99 -20.53
C ASN A 121 12.61 6.25 -19.09
N ILE A 122 12.59 7.51 -18.71
CA ILE A 122 12.77 7.97 -17.33
C ILE A 122 11.56 8.82 -16.96
N TYR A 123 11.16 8.79 -15.69
CA TYR A 123 10.01 9.55 -15.24
C TYR A 123 10.15 10.01 -13.78
N LEU A 124 9.51 11.12 -13.51
CA LEU A 124 9.21 11.60 -12.16
C LEU A 124 7.73 11.36 -11.91
N LYS A 125 7.38 10.99 -10.68
CA LYS A 125 6.00 10.84 -10.23
C LYS A 125 5.73 11.70 -9.01
N ALA A 126 4.51 12.23 -8.94
CA ALA A 126 4.04 13.00 -7.80
C ALA A 126 2.56 12.70 -7.59
N ASN A 127 2.19 12.36 -6.36
CA ASN A 127 0.86 11.97 -5.97
C ASN A 127 0.45 12.69 -4.69
N LEU A 128 -0.80 13.11 -4.63
CA LEU A 128 -1.49 13.49 -3.40
C LEU A 128 -2.40 12.33 -3.02
N MET A 129 -2.26 11.86 -1.78
CA MET A 129 -3.00 10.74 -1.21
C MET A 129 -3.88 11.25 -0.07
N HIS A 130 -5.08 10.70 0.06
CA HIS A 130 -5.95 10.96 1.21
C HIS A 130 -6.64 9.67 1.65
N GLU A 131 -6.53 9.35 2.93
CA GLU A 131 -7.30 8.29 3.59
C GLU A 131 -8.58 8.90 4.15
N PHE A 132 -9.74 8.46 3.67
CA PHE A 132 -11.06 8.96 4.09
C PHE A 132 -11.65 8.18 5.28
N GLY A 133 -10.95 7.14 5.75
CA GLY A 133 -11.41 6.23 6.79
C GLY A 133 -10.24 5.73 7.63
N GLY A 134 -10.26 4.45 8.01
CA GLY A 134 -9.14 3.82 8.73
C GLY A 134 -9.27 3.92 10.25
N GLY A 135 -10.47 3.95 10.80
CA GLY A 135 -10.66 3.83 12.24
C GLY A 135 -10.22 2.46 12.74
N TYR A 136 -9.50 2.46 13.87
CA TYR A 136 -9.05 1.25 14.56
C TYR A 136 -9.45 1.31 16.03
N ASN A 137 -10.12 0.26 16.50
CA ASN A 137 -10.47 0.09 17.90
C ASN A 137 -9.94 -1.24 18.41
N ALA A 138 -9.39 -1.23 19.62
CA ALA A 138 -9.03 -2.45 20.32
C ALA A 138 -9.47 -2.36 21.77
N SER A 139 -10.06 -3.41 22.28
CA SER A 139 -10.39 -3.57 23.71
C SER A 139 -9.50 -4.65 24.32
N MET A 140 -9.08 -4.40 25.55
CA MET A 140 -8.23 -5.29 26.33
C MET A 140 -8.86 -5.53 27.69
N VAL A 141 -8.87 -6.78 28.13
CA VAL A 141 -9.40 -7.18 29.44
C VAL A 141 -8.38 -8.07 30.12
N ASP A 142 -7.96 -7.70 31.32
CA ASP A 142 -7.04 -8.54 32.12
C ASP A 142 -7.78 -9.62 32.92
N ALA A 143 -7.05 -10.49 33.61
CA ALA A 143 -7.59 -11.57 34.42
C ALA A 143 -8.42 -11.07 35.62
N SER A 144 -8.25 -9.82 36.07
CA SER A 144 -9.03 -9.18 37.12
C SER A 144 -10.32 -8.54 36.66
N GLY A 145 -10.53 -8.49 35.31
CA GLY A 145 -11.67 -7.84 34.67
C GLY A 145 -11.44 -6.34 34.41
N THR A 146 -10.23 -5.83 34.61
CA THR A 146 -9.89 -4.44 34.28
C THR A 146 -9.88 -4.25 32.76
N LYS A 147 -10.54 -3.21 32.29
CA LYS A 147 -10.69 -2.93 30.87
C LYS A 147 -9.85 -1.73 30.44
N ALA A 148 -9.19 -1.86 29.31
CA ALA A 148 -8.56 -0.76 28.58
C ALA A 148 -9.07 -0.73 27.14
N ARG A 149 -9.17 0.47 26.56
CA ARG A 149 -9.57 0.64 25.16
C ARG A 149 -8.58 1.54 24.45
N LEU A 150 -8.27 1.21 23.23
CA LEU A 150 -7.46 1.99 22.32
C LEU A 150 -8.31 2.35 21.10
N ASP A 151 -8.44 3.65 20.84
CA ASP A 151 -9.10 4.18 19.64
C ASP A 151 -8.07 4.98 18.84
N ARG A 152 -8.01 4.75 17.53
CA ARG A 152 -7.14 5.47 16.60
C ARG A 152 -7.91 5.78 15.34
N ASN A 153 -7.64 6.95 14.78
CA ASN A 153 -8.10 7.34 13.45
C ASN A 153 -6.88 7.56 12.56
N PHE A 154 -6.93 7.01 11.33
CA PHE A 154 -5.89 7.13 10.31
C PHE A 154 -6.29 8.05 9.15
N ASP A 155 -7.40 8.83 9.29
CA ASP A 155 -7.74 9.89 8.35
C ASP A 155 -6.56 10.86 8.24
N ASP A 156 -5.96 10.93 7.06
CA ASP A 156 -4.75 11.70 6.85
C ASP A 156 -4.53 12.01 5.37
N THR A 157 -3.74 13.05 5.10
CA THR A 157 -3.35 13.47 3.76
C THR A 157 -1.84 13.51 3.65
N TRP A 158 -1.29 12.84 2.65
CA TRP A 158 0.16 12.84 2.43
C TRP A 158 0.50 13.00 0.95
N PHE A 159 1.73 13.35 0.72
CA PHE A 159 2.31 13.50 -0.60
C PHE A 159 3.33 12.40 -0.85
N GLU A 160 3.28 11.77 -2.03
CA GLU A 160 4.27 10.81 -2.49
C GLU A 160 4.94 11.31 -3.75
N TYR A 161 6.25 11.17 -3.82
CA TYR A 161 7.03 11.53 -4.97
C TYR A 161 8.14 10.53 -5.22
N GLY A 162 8.55 10.42 -6.46
CA GLY A 162 9.57 9.45 -6.83
C GLY A 162 10.11 9.67 -8.23
N LEU A 163 11.09 8.89 -8.54
CA LEU A 163 11.67 8.81 -9.89
C LEU A 163 11.84 7.36 -10.29
N GLY A 164 11.75 7.10 -11.57
CA GLY A 164 11.90 5.76 -12.10
C GLY A 164 12.45 5.75 -13.51
N ALA A 165 12.81 4.55 -13.92
CA ALA A 165 13.23 4.24 -15.27
C ALA A 165 12.67 2.88 -15.70
N ALA A 166 12.34 2.76 -16.97
CA ALA A 166 11.99 1.49 -17.59
C ALA A 166 12.81 1.26 -18.86
N VAL A 167 13.24 0.03 -19.05
CA VAL A 167 14.07 -0.37 -20.19
C VAL A 167 13.46 -1.60 -20.85
N GLN A 168 13.14 -1.47 -22.14
CA GLN A 168 12.69 -2.58 -22.98
C GLN A 168 13.90 -3.37 -23.49
N THR A 169 14.02 -4.64 -23.09
CA THR A 169 15.15 -5.50 -23.45
C THR A 169 14.86 -6.44 -24.63
N GLY A 170 13.61 -6.49 -25.08
CA GLY A 170 13.17 -7.31 -26.21
C GLY A 170 11.85 -6.81 -26.78
N LYS A 171 11.25 -7.51 -27.74
CA LYS A 171 9.98 -7.08 -28.34
C LYS A 171 8.87 -6.94 -27.31
N ASN A 172 8.86 -7.80 -26.28
CA ASN A 172 7.80 -7.88 -25.28
C ASN A 172 8.33 -7.94 -23.85
N ASN A 173 9.63 -7.69 -23.63
CA ASN A 173 10.26 -7.78 -22.32
C ASN A 173 10.73 -6.40 -21.89
N TYR A 174 10.42 -6.03 -20.65
CA TYR A 174 10.98 -4.83 -20.07
C TYR A 174 11.28 -5.00 -18.58
N PHE A 175 12.21 -4.19 -18.10
CA PHE A 175 12.56 -4.03 -16.69
C PHE A 175 12.22 -2.62 -16.25
N TYR A 176 11.80 -2.47 -15.02
CA TYR A 176 11.64 -1.16 -14.42
C TYR A 176 12.23 -1.13 -13.03
N VAL A 177 12.65 0.04 -12.64
CA VAL A 177 13.05 0.39 -11.29
C VAL A 177 12.50 1.76 -10.96
N ASP A 178 11.96 1.92 -9.79
CA ASP A 178 11.62 3.23 -9.25
C ASP A 178 11.90 3.33 -7.76
N VAL A 179 12.08 4.54 -7.29
CA VAL A 179 12.26 4.87 -5.88
C VAL A 179 11.27 5.96 -5.50
N GLU A 180 10.64 5.78 -4.34
CA GLU A 180 9.61 6.66 -3.83
C GLU A 180 9.88 7.07 -2.39
N ARG A 181 9.32 8.22 -2.03
CA ARG A 181 9.29 8.75 -0.68
C ARG A 181 7.93 9.40 -0.41
N SER A 182 7.49 9.42 0.86
CA SER A 182 6.32 10.19 1.28
C SER A 182 6.69 11.35 2.21
N ALA A 183 5.81 12.34 2.29
CA ALA A 183 5.92 13.48 3.18
C ALA A 183 4.51 14.03 3.52
N GLY A 184 4.38 14.69 4.66
CA GLY A 184 3.19 15.47 5.01
C GLY A 184 2.19 14.77 5.93
N SER A 185 2.51 13.59 6.47
CA SER A 185 1.63 12.87 7.38
C SER A 185 2.40 12.17 8.50
N ASP A 186 1.66 11.57 9.43
CA ASP A 186 2.21 10.65 10.43
C ASP A 186 2.72 9.35 9.78
N TYR A 187 2.14 8.95 8.65
CA TYR A 187 2.65 7.86 7.83
C TYR A 187 3.86 8.32 7.03
N LYS A 188 5.01 7.76 7.33
CA LYS A 188 6.28 8.08 6.65
C LYS A 188 6.80 6.87 5.89
N LYS A 189 6.92 7.03 4.59
CA LYS A 189 7.67 6.15 3.71
C LYS A 189 9.01 6.83 3.45
N ASP A 190 10.05 6.47 4.22
CA ASP A 190 11.36 7.09 4.05
C ASP A 190 11.95 6.79 2.68
N TRP A 191 11.98 5.52 2.30
CA TRP A 191 12.35 5.07 0.97
C TRP A 191 11.66 3.76 0.63
N GLN A 192 11.10 3.68 -0.55
CA GLN A 192 10.57 2.45 -1.14
C GLN A 192 11.21 2.24 -2.51
N TRP A 193 11.77 1.07 -2.71
CA TRP A 193 12.31 0.63 -4.00
C TRP A 193 11.35 -0.37 -4.61
N ASN A 194 10.98 -0.14 -5.87
CA ASN A 194 10.21 -1.08 -6.67
C ASN A 194 11.05 -1.52 -7.86
N VAL A 195 11.21 -2.81 -8.00
CA VAL A 195 11.93 -3.42 -9.12
C VAL A 195 11.04 -4.49 -9.73
N GLY A 196 10.85 -4.45 -11.02
CA GLY A 196 10.05 -5.44 -11.71
C GLY A 196 10.55 -5.75 -13.11
N ALA A 197 10.12 -6.91 -13.57
CA ALA A 197 10.39 -7.39 -14.91
C ALA A 197 9.14 -8.02 -15.50
N ARG A 198 8.91 -7.80 -16.78
CA ARG A 198 7.79 -8.40 -17.51
C ARG A 198 8.33 -9.13 -18.74
N TRP A 199 7.89 -10.35 -18.92
CA TRP A 199 8.11 -11.16 -20.10
C TRP A 199 6.75 -11.52 -20.72
N SER A 200 6.65 -11.41 -22.05
CA SER A 200 5.49 -11.91 -22.81
C SER A 200 6.01 -12.96 -23.81
N PHE A 201 5.33 -14.07 -23.86
CA PHE A 201 5.65 -15.21 -24.73
C PHE A 201 4.78 -15.20 -25.96
#